data_b5b2c6572506efb7908268273eada335
#
_entry.id   b5b2c6572506efb7908268273eada335
#
_cell.length_a   1.000
_cell.length_b   1.000
_cell.length_c   1.000
_cell.angle_alpha   90.00
_cell.angle_beta   90.00
_cell.angle_gamma   90.00
#
_symmetry.space_group_name_H-M   'P 1'
#
loop_
_entity.id
_entity.type
_entity.pdbx_description
1 polymer ?
#
loop_
_entity_poly.entity_id
_entity_poly.type
_entity_poly.pdbx_seq_one_letter_code
_entity_poly.pdbx_strand_id
1 'polypeptide(L)'
;MYKQKLYEVIQPIKINTIKRLNKAKKWKYGYNKEHDIVVISKTGQIGEVYSIQNLRVALPKITNPHSFKSDKWEVTEYPKELKRIKTIFDWKDYPSDFKSNYIDYIEDEFKKRENGFSFINKGKPTYITGTHYMYLQWSKIDVGHPDFREANRLFYIFWEACKADVRCYGMCYLKNRRSGFSFMASGEVVNLATINSDSRYGILSKSGPDAKKMFTDKVVPISVNYPFFFKPIQDGMDRPKTELAFRVPASKLTRKSITSSDK
;
A
#
# COMPACT_ATOMS: atom_id res chain seq x y z
N MET A 1 -1.05 -11.50 29.33
CA MET A 1 -0.53 -10.23 29.85
C MET A 1 0.01 -9.28 28.77
N TYR A 2 0.78 -9.71 27.79
CA TYR A 2 1.31 -8.83 26.72
C TYR A 2 0.27 -8.32 25.71
N LYS A 3 -0.80 -9.07 25.41
CA LYS A 3 -1.86 -8.64 24.48
C LYS A 3 -2.71 -7.49 25.03
N GLN A 4 -2.93 -7.43 26.33
CA GLN A 4 -3.70 -6.36 26.96
C GLN A 4 -2.98 -5.02 26.92
N LYS A 5 -1.67 -4.98 27.16
CA LYS A 5 -0.87 -3.73 27.15
C LYS A 5 -0.80 -3.05 25.77
N LEU A 6 -0.88 -3.81 24.67
CA LEU A 6 -0.87 -3.20 23.34
C LEU A 6 -2.18 -2.47 23.01
N TYR A 7 -3.30 -2.94 23.56
CA TYR A 7 -4.61 -2.29 23.39
C TYR A 7 -4.79 -1.05 24.29
N GLU A 8 -4.11 -1.00 25.43
CA GLU A 8 -4.14 0.16 26.33
C GLU A 8 -3.39 1.39 25.78
N VAL A 9 -2.42 1.17 24.88
CA VAL A 9 -1.61 2.25 24.26
C VAL A 9 -2.35 2.92 23.11
N ILE A 10 -3.41 2.31 22.59
CA ILE A 10 -4.16 2.82 21.42
C ILE A 10 -5.61 3.04 21.82
N GLN A 11 -5.90 4.24 22.34
CA GLN A 11 -7.27 4.62 22.66
C GLN A 11 -7.84 5.58 21.60
N PRO A 12 -9.07 5.33 21.10
CA PRO A 12 -9.75 6.30 20.27
C PRO A 12 -10.04 7.57 21.09
N ILE A 13 -9.67 8.72 20.56
CA ILE A 13 -9.94 10.02 21.20
C ILE A 13 -11.44 10.29 21.23
N LYS A 14 -11.95 10.72 22.38
CA LYS A 14 -13.38 10.95 22.61
C LYS A 14 -14.04 11.83 21.54
N ILE A 15 -15.23 11.45 21.15
CA ILE A 15 -16.10 12.01 20.08
C ILE A 15 -16.20 13.56 20.07
N ASN A 16 -16.10 14.22 21.22
CA ASN A 16 -16.21 15.69 21.32
C ASN A 16 -15.02 16.44 20.70
N THR A 17 -13.82 15.84 20.67
CA THR A 17 -12.65 16.42 20.01
C THR A 17 -12.81 16.33 18.49
N ILE A 18 -13.38 15.24 17.98
CA ILE A 18 -13.65 15.02 16.57
C ILE A 18 -14.68 16.03 16.03
N LYS A 19 -15.72 16.35 16.78
CA LYS A 19 -16.74 17.35 16.37
C LYS A 19 -16.16 18.76 16.23
N ARG A 20 -15.18 19.13 17.05
CA ARG A 20 -14.45 20.42 16.92
C ARG A 20 -13.53 20.44 15.71
N LEU A 21 -12.87 19.34 15.42
CA LEU A 21 -11.97 19.19 14.28
C LEU A 21 -12.73 19.18 12.95
N ASN A 22 -13.94 18.61 12.91
CA ASN A 22 -14.77 18.54 11.69
C ASN A 22 -15.40 19.88 11.26
N LYS A 23 -15.29 20.94 12.06
CA LYS A 23 -15.68 22.30 11.65
C LYS A 23 -14.67 22.97 10.73
N ALA A 24 -13.45 22.44 10.64
CA ALA A 24 -12.43 22.98 9.76
C ALA A 24 -12.69 22.57 8.29
N LYS A 25 -12.49 23.52 7.39
CA LYS A 25 -12.39 23.26 5.96
C LYS A 25 -11.28 22.23 5.74
N LYS A 26 -11.43 21.41 4.70
CA LYS A 26 -10.52 20.38 4.20
C LYS A 26 -9.09 20.33 4.83
N TRP A 27 -8.78 19.29 5.55
CA TRP A 27 -7.47 19.07 6.16
C TRP A 27 -6.42 18.73 5.11
N LYS A 28 -5.20 19.26 5.28
CA LYS A 28 -4.08 18.87 4.42
C LYS A 28 -3.43 17.60 4.95
N TYR A 29 -3.08 16.69 4.04
CA TYR A 29 -2.22 15.55 4.35
C TYR A 29 -0.89 16.04 4.92
N GLY A 30 -0.42 15.41 6.00
CA GLY A 30 0.81 15.77 6.67
C GLY A 30 0.64 16.23 8.12
N TYR A 31 1.72 16.71 8.72
CA TYR A 31 1.70 17.22 10.08
C TYR A 31 1.01 18.58 10.17
N ASN A 32 0.00 18.67 11.02
CA ASN A 32 -0.68 19.91 11.36
C ASN A 32 -0.18 20.43 12.72
N LYS A 33 0.60 21.50 12.68
CA LYS A 33 1.25 22.09 13.88
C LYS A 33 0.23 22.70 14.84
N GLU A 34 -0.83 23.30 14.34
CA GLU A 34 -1.86 23.99 15.17
C GLU A 34 -2.58 23.01 16.12
N HIS A 35 -2.81 21.80 15.65
CA HIS A 35 -3.57 20.80 16.39
C HIS A 35 -2.70 19.65 16.91
N ASP A 36 -1.42 19.67 16.62
CA ASP A 36 -0.45 18.59 16.90
C ASP A 36 -0.98 17.21 16.47
N ILE A 37 -1.35 17.11 15.20
CA ILE A 37 -1.95 15.91 14.59
C ILE A 37 -1.29 15.64 13.25
N VAL A 38 -1.00 14.37 12.96
CA VAL A 38 -0.63 13.93 11.63
C VAL A 38 -1.88 13.47 10.88
N VAL A 39 -2.18 14.11 9.77
CA VAL A 39 -3.33 13.79 8.92
C VAL A 39 -2.90 12.86 7.80
N ILE A 40 -3.41 11.64 7.78
CA ILE A 40 -3.16 10.66 6.70
C ILE A 40 -4.30 10.59 5.69
N SER A 41 -5.30 11.45 5.82
CA SER A 41 -6.40 11.59 4.87
C SER A 41 -5.96 12.43 3.66
N LYS A 42 -5.86 11.83 2.50
CA LYS A 42 -5.57 12.53 1.24
C LYS A 42 -6.81 13.21 0.66
N THR A 43 -8.02 12.78 1.06
CA THR A 43 -9.28 13.44 0.68
C THR A 43 -9.53 14.75 1.44
N GLY A 44 -8.80 15.00 2.51
CA GLY A 44 -8.95 16.15 3.39
C GLY A 44 -10.16 16.07 4.33
N GLN A 45 -10.88 14.95 4.34
CA GLN A 45 -11.93 14.66 5.32
C GLN A 45 -11.40 13.70 6.36
N ILE A 46 -11.53 14.06 7.64
CA ILE A 46 -11.10 13.22 8.75
C ILE A 46 -12.29 12.59 9.46
N GLY A 47 -12.13 11.34 9.88
CA GLY A 47 -13.08 10.57 10.68
C GLY A 47 -12.57 10.39 12.09
N GLU A 48 -11.89 9.29 12.34
CA GLU A 48 -11.34 8.97 13.65
C GLU A 48 -9.94 9.56 13.84
N VAL A 49 -9.59 9.86 15.08
CA VAL A 49 -8.23 10.22 15.48
C VAL A 49 -7.72 9.14 16.44
N TYR A 50 -6.61 8.53 16.07
CA TYR A 50 -5.91 7.56 16.92
C TYR A 50 -4.79 8.23 17.67
N SER A 51 -4.58 7.82 18.92
CA SER A 51 -3.34 8.09 19.64
C SER A 51 -2.49 6.83 19.58
N ILE A 52 -1.33 6.93 18.97
CA ILE A 52 -0.36 5.84 18.88
C ILE A 52 0.91 6.33 19.57
N GLN A 53 1.18 5.82 20.76
CA GLN A 53 2.20 6.36 21.65
C GLN A 53 1.94 7.88 21.87
N ASN A 54 2.89 8.74 21.50
CA ASN A 54 2.79 10.19 21.61
C ASN A 54 2.31 10.86 20.31
N LEU A 55 1.95 10.09 19.28
CA LEU A 55 1.53 10.59 18.00
C LEU A 55 0.01 10.52 17.85
N ARG A 56 -0.61 11.65 17.51
CA ARG A 56 -2.03 11.73 17.16
C ARG A 56 -2.18 11.64 15.65
N VAL A 57 -2.91 10.64 15.16
CA VAL A 57 -3.10 10.36 13.73
C VAL A 57 -4.56 10.49 13.36
N ALA A 58 -4.87 11.40 12.43
CA ALA A 58 -6.22 11.56 11.89
C ALA A 58 -6.40 10.69 10.65
N LEU A 59 -7.33 9.74 10.74
CA LEU A 59 -7.71 8.84 9.65
C LEU A 59 -8.73 9.49 8.72
N PRO A 60 -8.82 9.03 7.46
CA PRO A 60 -9.90 9.43 6.56
C PRO A 60 -11.28 9.11 7.14
N LYS A 61 -12.27 9.95 6.78
CA LYS A 61 -13.67 9.66 7.07
C LYS A 61 -14.14 8.47 6.23
N ILE A 62 -14.68 7.46 6.89
CA ILE A 62 -15.33 6.33 6.22
C ILE A 62 -16.74 6.76 5.82
N THR A 63 -17.06 6.66 4.52
CA THR A 63 -18.39 7.01 4.00
C THR A 63 -19.19 5.78 3.56
N ASN A 64 -18.60 4.92 2.74
CA ASN A 64 -19.25 3.74 2.17
C ASN A 64 -18.31 2.53 2.31
N PRO A 65 -18.25 1.88 3.48
CA PRO A 65 -17.40 0.73 3.66
C PRO A 65 -17.92 -0.45 2.84
N HIS A 66 -17.00 -1.14 2.16
CA HIS A 66 -17.34 -2.33 1.38
C HIS A 66 -17.77 -3.47 2.30
N SER A 67 -18.82 -4.19 1.92
CA SER A 67 -19.28 -5.39 2.62
C SER A 67 -18.82 -6.64 1.88
N PHE A 68 -17.99 -7.44 2.52
CA PHE A 68 -17.65 -8.79 2.04
C PHE A 68 -18.69 -9.81 2.53
N LYS A 69 -18.75 -10.96 1.89
CA LYS A 69 -19.70 -12.04 2.24
C LYS A 69 -19.51 -12.53 3.67
N SER A 70 -18.27 -12.67 4.12
CA SER A 70 -17.92 -13.21 5.44
C SER A 70 -17.75 -12.13 6.52
N ASP A 71 -18.10 -10.88 6.26
CA ASP A 71 -17.88 -9.76 7.19
C ASP A 71 -16.42 -9.64 7.69
N LYS A 72 -15.48 -10.12 6.86
CA LYS A 72 -14.03 -10.07 7.03
C LYS A 72 -13.38 -9.68 5.71
N TRP A 73 -12.07 -9.39 5.75
CA TRP A 73 -11.32 -9.17 4.52
C TRP A 73 -11.37 -10.39 3.61
N GLU A 74 -11.74 -10.15 2.37
CA GLU A 74 -11.63 -11.11 1.27
C GLU A 74 -10.90 -10.44 0.10
N VAL A 75 -10.09 -11.23 -0.61
CA VAL A 75 -9.44 -10.75 -1.83
C VAL A 75 -10.51 -10.54 -2.88
N THR A 76 -10.61 -9.33 -3.43
CA THR A 76 -11.56 -9.03 -4.51
C THR A 76 -11.13 -9.70 -5.79
N GLU A 77 -12.10 -10.12 -6.59
CA GLU A 77 -11.81 -10.82 -7.83
C GLU A 77 -11.14 -9.87 -8.84
N TYR A 78 -10.01 -10.32 -9.38
CA TYR A 78 -9.37 -9.67 -10.51
C TYR A 78 -10.00 -10.18 -11.82
N PRO A 79 -10.51 -9.31 -12.70
CA PRO A 79 -11.18 -9.72 -13.95
C PRO A 79 -10.31 -10.68 -14.77
N LYS A 80 -10.90 -11.77 -15.22
CA LYS A 80 -10.18 -12.84 -15.95
C LYS A 80 -9.57 -12.34 -17.25
N GLU A 81 -10.25 -11.42 -17.91
CA GLU A 81 -9.85 -10.78 -19.15
C GLU A 81 -8.56 -9.97 -18.94
N LEU A 82 -8.48 -9.22 -17.84
CA LEU A 82 -7.30 -8.44 -17.51
C LEU A 82 -6.09 -9.30 -17.08
N LYS A 83 -6.32 -10.53 -16.59
CA LYS A 83 -5.22 -11.47 -16.24
C LYS A 83 -4.37 -11.88 -17.45
N ARG A 84 -4.91 -11.76 -18.66
CA ARG A 84 -4.21 -12.10 -19.91
C ARG A 84 -3.22 -11.02 -20.32
N ILE A 85 -3.42 -9.80 -19.85
CA ILE A 85 -2.59 -8.63 -20.16
C ILE A 85 -1.37 -8.65 -19.23
N LYS A 86 -0.17 -8.69 -19.78
CA LYS A 86 1.07 -8.80 -19.01
C LYS A 86 1.77 -7.46 -18.84
N THR A 87 1.66 -6.58 -19.83
CA THR A 87 2.36 -5.30 -19.88
C THR A 87 1.43 -4.18 -20.31
N ILE A 88 1.84 -2.95 -20.04
CA ILE A 88 1.14 -1.74 -20.53
C ILE A 88 1.16 -1.66 -22.05
N PHE A 89 2.11 -2.31 -22.73
CA PHE A 89 2.14 -2.37 -24.19
C PHE A 89 1.04 -3.28 -24.72
N ASP A 90 0.86 -4.45 -24.13
CA ASP A 90 -0.24 -5.34 -24.50
C ASP A 90 -1.60 -4.60 -24.35
N TRP A 91 -1.76 -3.82 -23.26
CA TRP A 91 -2.95 -2.98 -23.04
C TRP A 91 -3.19 -1.96 -24.16
N LYS A 92 -2.12 -1.35 -24.71
CA LYS A 92 -2.25 -0.40 -25.81
C LYS A 92 -2.83 -1.02 -27.07
N ASP A 93 -2.56 -2.28 -27.31
CA ASP A 93 -3.00 -3.01 -28.50
C ASP A 93 -4.47 -3.47 -28.45
N TYR A 94 -5.13 -3.40 -27.27
CA TYR A 94 -6.54 -3.75 -27.14
C TYR A 94 -7.47 -2.67 -27.72
N PRO A 95 -8.65 -3.09 -28.27
CA PRO A 95 -9.66 -2.16 -28.80
C PRO A 95 -10.17 -1.17 -27.77
N SER A 96 -10.62 0.00 -28.23
CA SER A 96 -11.15 1.06 -27.33
C SER A 96 -12.34 0.61 -26.51
N ASP A 97 -13.26 -0.15 -27.11
CA ASP A 97 -14.45 -0.67 -26.43
C ASP A 97 -14.08 -1.61 -25.28
N PHE A 98 -13.08 -2.47 -25.50
CA PHE A 98 -12.55 -3.31 -24.43
C PHE A 98 -11.97 -2.48 -23.30
N LYS A 99 -11.16 -1.46 -23.63
CA LYS A 99 -10.56 -0.56 -22.63
C LYS A 99 -11.62 0.17 -21.81
N SER A 100 -12.66 0.66 -22.46
CA SER A 100 -13.76 1.38 -21.79
C SER A 100 -14.47 0.54 -20.74
N ASN A 101 -14.56 -0.77 -20.93
CA ASN A 101 -15.20 -1.68 -19.97
C ASN A 101 -14.41 -1.85 -18.66
N TYR A 102 -13.10 -1.55 -18.65
CA TYR A 102 -12.23 -1.81 -17.50
C TYR A 102 -11.51 -0.57 -16.96
N ILE A 103 -11.64 0.59 -17.62
CA ILE A 103 -10.95 1.80 -17.17
C ILE A 103 -11.40 2.22 -15.78
N ASP A 104 -12.70 2.17 -15.49
CA ASP A 104 -13.26 2.53 -14.19
C ASP A 104 -12.74 1.59 -13.08
N TYR A 105 -12.64 0.28 -13.37
CA TYR A 105 -12.06 -0.68 -12.46
C TYR A 105 -10.59 -0.35 -12.15
N ILE A 106 -9.79 -0.05 -13.18
CA ILE A 106 -8.37 0.28 -13.04
C ILE A 106 -8.21 1.58 -12.23
N GLU A 107 -9.00 2.61 -12.54
CA GLU A 107 -9.00 3.87 -11.79
C GLU A 107 -9.39 3.69 -10.32
N ASP A 108 -10.38 2.83 -10.05
CA ASP A 108 -10.79 2.52 -8.69
C ASP A 108 -9.67 1.82 -7.90
N GLU A 109 -8.94 0.91 -8.54
CA GLU A 109 -7.76 0.28 -7.95
C GLU A 109 -6.64 1.29 -7.64
N PHE A 110 -6.39 2.27 -8.52
CA PHE A 110 -5.46 3.36 -8.23
C PHE A 110 -5.96 4.24 -7.07
N LYS A 111 -7.26 4.56 -7.01
CA LYS A 111 -7.85 5.32 -5.88
C LYS A 111 -7.70 4.58 -4.56
N LYS A 112 -7.91 3.25 -4.54
CA LYS A 112 -7.70 2.40 -3.35
C LYS A 112 -6.23 2.37 -2.94
N ARG A 113 -5.32 2.25 -3.90
CA ARG A 113 -3.88 2.31 -3.66
C ARG A 113 -3.44 3.65 -3.06
N GLU A 114 -4.03 4.74 -3.51
CA GLU A 114 -3.67 6.09 -3.07
C GLU A 114 -4.34 6.48 -1.75
N ASN A 115 -5.66 6.30 -1.65
CA ASN A 115 -6.46 6.84 -0.56
C ASN A 115 -6.76 5.81 0.53
N GLY A 116 -6.40 4.54 0.31
CA GLY A 116 -6.78 3.43 1.17
C GLY A 116 -8.18 2.89 0.84
N PHE A 117 -8.60 1.96 1.66
CA PHE A 117 -9.85 1.23 1.47
C PHE A 117 -10.58 1.06 2.79
N SER A 118 -11.90 1.03 2.74
CA SER A 118 -12.73 0.82 3.92
C SER A 118 -13.70 -0.33 3.70
N PHE A 119 -13.82 -1.19 4.69
CA PHE A 119 -14.70 -2.35 4.64
C PHE A 119 -15.33 -2.64 6.01
N ILE A 120 -16.35 -3.49 6.03
CA ILE A 120 -16.93 -3.98 7.27
C ILE A 120 -16.08 -5.16 7.77
N ASN A 121 -15.54 -5.00 8.97
CA ASN A 121 -14.78 -6.05 9.65
C ASN A 121 -15.48 -6.41 10.95
N LYS A 122 -16.07 -7.58 11.02
CA LYS A 122 -16.85 -8.05 12.20
C LYS A 122 -17.90 -7.00 12.63
N GLY A 123 -18.70 -6.54 11.68
CA GLY A 123 -19.76 -5.56 11.91
C GLY A 123 -19.28 -4.11 12.11
N LYS A 124 -17.97 -3.82 12.00
CA LYS A 124 -17.43 -2.47 12.23
C LYS A 124 -16.78 -1.91 10.97
N PRO A 125 -17.14 -0.67 10.57
CA PRO A 125 -16.42 0.03 9.51
C PRO A 125 -14.94 0.17 9.85
N THR A 126 -14.08 -0.34 8.97
CA THR A 126 -12.64 -0.42 9.20
C THR A 126 -11.90 0.17 8.01
N TYR A 127 -11.06 1.17 8.26
CA TYR A 127 -10.17 1.76 7.25
C TYR A 127 -8.81 1.05 7.27
N ILE A 128 -8.27 0.81 6.07
CA ILE A 128 -6.89 0.38 5.82
C ILE A 128 -6.19 1.36 4.88
N THR A 129 -4.91 1.61 5.10
CA THR A 129 -4.10 2.49 4.23
C THR A 129 -3.92 1.89 2.85
N GLY A 130 -3.57 2.69 1.85
CA GLY A 130 -3.31 2.20 0.50
C GLY A 130 -2.21 1.14 0.44
N THR A 131 -1.14 1.31 1.21
CA THR A 131 -0.08 0.29 1.34
C THR A 131 -0.61 -1.01 1.93
N HIS A 132 -1.48 -0.94 2.95
CA HIS A 132 -2.10 -2.13 3.52
C HIS A 132 -3.05 -2.81 2.54
N TYR A 133 -3.81 -2.02 1.76
CA TYR A 133 -4.64 -2.54 0.67
C TYR A 133 -3.80 -3.30 -0.36
N MET A 134 -2.69 -2.70 -0.82
CA MET A 134 -1.77 -3.35 -1.77
C MET A 134 -1.19 -4.64 -1.21
N TYR A 135 -0.86 -4.67 0.08
CA TYR A 135 -0.38 -5.87 0.75
C TYR A 135 -1.42 -6.98 0.78
N LEU A 136 -2.66 -6.68 1.16
CA LEU A 136 -3.73 -7.67 1.28
C LEU A 136 -4.27 -8.15 -0.06
N GLN A 137 -4.42 -7.25 -1.01
CA GLN A 137 -5.06 -7.55 -2.30
C GLN A 137 -4.08 -8.09 -3.33
N TRP A 138 -2.88 -7.50 -3.42
CA TRP A 138 -1.98 -7.71 -4.55
C TRP A 138 -0.67 -8.40 -4.20
N SER A 139 -0.31 -8.46 -2.91
CA SER A 139 0.88 -9.22 -2.52
C SER A 139 0.56 -10.69 -2.40
N LYS A 140 1.49 -11.51 -2.89
CA LYS A 140 1.45 -12.96 -2.71
C LYS A 140 2.60 -13.37 -1.80
N ILE A 141 2.29 -14.10 -0.77
CA ILE A 141 3.24 -14.66 0.19
C ILE A 141 3.30 -16.19 0.05
N ASP A 142 4.15 -16.85 0.82
CA ASP A 142 4.39 -18.31 0.70
C ASP A 142 3.10 -19.16 0.75
N VAL A 143 2.10 -18.71 1.51
CA VAL A 143 0.83 -19.41 1.72
C VAL A 143 -0.34 -18.86 0.89
N GLY A 144 -0.09 -17.96 -0.06
CA GLY A 144 -1.12 -17.29 -0.85
C GLY A 144 -1.25 -15.82 -0.53
N HIS A 145 -2.46 -15.28 -0.44
CA HIS A 145 -2.68 -13.89 -0.02
C HIS A 145 -2.58 -13.73 1.49
N PRO A 146 -2.08 -12.59 1.99
CA PRO A 146 -2.04 -12.32 3.43
C PRO A 146 -3.44 -12.16 4.02
N ASP A 147 -3.62 -12.64 5.26
CA ASP A 147 -4.82 -12.37 6.03
C ASP A 147 -4.81 -10.98 6.66
N PHE A 148 -6.00 -10.40 6.81
CA PHE A 148 -6.17 -9.18 7.60
C PHE A 148 -5.89 -9.45 9.09
N ARG A 149 -5.03 -8.61 9.67
CA ARG A 149 -4.73 -8.61 11.11
C ARG A 149 -4.72 -7.17 11.62
N GLU A 150 -5.39 -6.94 12.74
CA GLU A 150 -5.47 -5.60 13.33
C GLU A 150 -4.08 -5.04 13.70
N ALA A 151 -3.16 -5.88 14.18
CA ALA A 151 -1.78 -5.48 14.45
C ALA A 151 -1.05 -4.97 13.19
N ASN A 152 -1.30 -5.59 12.04
CA ASN A 152 -0.74 -5.12 10.76
C ASN A 152 -1.39 -3.80 10.33
N ARG A 153 -2.71 -3.66 10.54
CA ARG A 153 -3.43 -2.41 10.24
C ARG A 153 -2.85 -1.24 11.03
N LEU A 154 -2.65 -1.42 12.33
CA LEU A 154 -2.06 -0.39 13.19
C LEU A 154 -0.63 -0.03 12.78
N PHE A 155 0.16 -1.05 12.41
CA PHE A 155 1.50 -0.82 11.85
C PHE A 155 1.44 0.05 10.58
N TYR A 156 0.57 -0.27 9.64
CA TYR A 156 0.47 0.49 8.40
C TYR A 156 -0.09 1.91 8.60
N ILE A 157 -0.99 2.12 9.55
CA ILE A 157 -1.44 3.46 9.94
C ILE A 157 -0.28 4.28 10.51
N PHE A 158 0.50 3.68 11.42
CA PHE A 158 1.66 4.35 12.00
C PHE A 158 2.73 4.65 10.94
N TRP A 159 2.99 3.70 10.06
CA TRP A 159 3.92 3.89 8.95
C TRP A 159 3.48 5.02 8.00
N GLU A 160 2.20 5.07 7.65
CA GLU A 160 1.66 6.16 6.83
C GLU A 160 1.79 7.50 7.54
N ALA A 161 1.56 7.54 8.84
CA ALA A 161 1.78 8.74 9.64
C ALA A 161 3.26 9.17 9.67
N CYS A 162 4.20 8.22 9.79
CA CYS A 162 5.63 8.51 9.70
C CYS A 162 6.01 9.11 8.34
N LYS A 163 5.44 8.60 7.24
CA LYS A 163 5.66 9.17 5.89
C LYS A 163 5.07 10.57 5.73
N ALA A 164 3.94 10.83 6.37
CA ALA A 164 3.24 12.10 6.30
C ALA A 164 3.86 13.19 7.20
N ASP A 165 4.56 12.81 8.25
CA ASP A 165 5.17 13.73 9.22
C ASP A 165 6.57 14.15 8.78
N VAL A 166 6.72 15.38 8.34
CA VAL A 166 8.01 15.95 7.90
C VAL A 166 9.11 15.95 8.97
N ARG A 167 8.75 15.75 10.24
CA ARG A 167 9.69 15.65 11.37
C ARG A 167 10.25 14.23 11.51
N CYS A 168 9.64 13.23 10.86
CA CYS A 168 10.01 11.84 10.98
C CYS A 168 11.10 11.46 9.97
N TYR A 169 12.23 11.00 10.46
CA TYR A 169 13.35 10.53 9.63
C TYR A 169 13.34 9.01 9.41
N GLY A 170 12.52 8.28 10.13
CA GLY A 170 12.44 6.84 10.02
C GLY A 170 11.63 6.22 11.16
N MET A 171 11.48 4.91 11.11
CA MET A 171 10.71 4.15 12.08
C MET A 171 11.54 2.98 12.62
N CYS A 172 11.60 2.86 13.94
CA CYS A 172 12.10 1.66 14.60
C CYS A 172 10.90 0.77 14.96
N TYR A 173 10.88 -0.46 14.45
CA TYR A 173 9.81 -1.40 14.73
C TYR A 173 10.32 -2.62 15.50
N LEU A 174 9.95 -2.69 16.76
CA LEU A 174 10.25 -3.84 17.60
C LEU A 174 9.16 -4.90 17.43
N LYS A 175 9.55 -6.08 17.02
CA LYS A 175 8.61 -7.17 16.68
C LYS A 175 9.10 -8.52 17.21
N ASN A 176 8.17 -9.41 17.45
CA ASN A 176 8.47 -10.81 17.72
C ASN A 176 8.78 -11.57 16.42
N ARG A 177 9.38 -12.75 16.57
CA ARG A 177 9.62 -13.67 15.45
C ARG A 177 8.29 -14.10 14.83
N ARG A 178 8.27 -14.30 13.50
CA ARG A 178 7.11 -14.76 12.69
C ARG A 178 5.91 -13.80 12.63
N SER A 179 6.11 -12.52 12.88
CA SER A 179 5.06 -11.49 12.74
C SER A 179 4.65 -11.19 11.29
N GLY A 180 5.34 -11.74 10.28
CA GLY A 180 5.10 -11.42 8.86
C GLY A 180 5.73 -10.12 8.39
N PHE A 181 6.42 -9.38 9.26
CA PHE A 181 6.98 -8.05 8.96
C PHE A 181 7.86 -8.00 7.70
N SER A 182 8.68 -9.02 7.45
CA SER A 182 9.54 -9.03 6.27
C SER A 182 8.75 -9.01 4.96
N PHE A 183 7.58 -9.65 4.90
CA PHE A 183 6.68 -9.56 3.75
C PHE A 183 6.01 -8.19 3.65
N MET A 184 5.60 -7.62 4.78
CA MET A 184 5.02 -6.27 4.82
C MET A 184 6.02 -5.21 4.34
N ALA A 185 7.26 -5.27 4.82
CA ALA A 185 8.34 -4.38 4.39
C ALA A 185 8.69 -4.57 2.91
N SER A 186 8.76 -5.81 2.42
CA SER A 186 8.99 -6.10 1.00
C SER A 186 7.84 -5.60 0.11
N GLY A 187 6.60 -5.73 0.58
CA GLY A 187 5.42 -5.19 -0.11
C GLY A 187 5.49 -3.66 -0.23
N GLU A 188 5.91 -2.98 0.84
CA GLU A 188 6.08 -1.53 0.80
C GLU A 188 7.21 -1.10 -0.12
N VAL A 189 8.35 -1.80 -0.13
CA VAL A 189 9.45 -1.52 -1.06
C VAL A 189 8.97 -1.60 -2.52
N VAL A 190 8.23 -2.67 -2.89
CA VAL A 190 7.65 -2.81 -4.23
C VAL A 190 6.64 -1.71 -4.51
N ASN A 191 5.78 -1.41 -3.54
CA ASN A 191 4.77 -0.36 -3.67
C ASN A 191 5.43 0.99 -3.95
N LEU A 192 6.41 1.40 -3.16
CA LEU A 192 7.12 2.67 -3.34
C LEU A 192 7.91 2.72 -4.65
N ALA A 193 8.60 1.63 -5.01
CA ALA A 193 9.38 1.55 -6.24
C ALA A 193 8.52 1.63 -7.52
N THR A 194 7.24 1.28 -7.43
CA THR A 194 6.29 1.35 -8.56
C THR A 194 5.47 2.65 -8.61
N ILE A 195 5.59 3.52 -7.61
CA ILE A 195 4.90 4.83 -7.56
C ILE A 195 5.86 5.97 -7.81
N ASN A 196 7.03 5.94 -7.16
CA ASN A 196 7.94 7.09 -7.12
C ASN A 196 8.94 7.00 -8.26
N SER A 197 9.05 8.08 -9.03
CA SER A 197 10.13 8.26 -10.01
C SER A 197 11.44 8.62 -9.29
N ASP A 198 12.57 8.33 -9.97
CA ASP A 198 13.93 8.71 -9.54
C ASP A 198 14.28 8.34 -8.10
N SER A 199 13.76 7.23 -7.63
CA SER A 199 13.92 6.76 -6.27
C SER A 199 14.61 5.40 -6.20
N ARG A 200 15.36 5.17 -5.12
CA ARG A 200 16.04 3.90 -4.85
C ARG A 200 15.66 3.38 -3.48
N TYR A 201 15.35 2.11 -3.41
CA TYR A 201 15.00 1.42 -2.17
C TYR A 201 15.93 0.24 -1.96
N GLY A 202 16.49 0.12 -0.77
CA GLY A 202 17.45 -0.91 -0.42
C GLY A 202 17.00 -1.78 0.73
N ILE A 203 17.46 -3.02 0.76
CA ILE A 203 17.29 -3.94 1.88
C ILE A 203 18.66 -4.21 2.47
N LEU A 204 18.81 -3.88 3.74
CA LEU A 204 19.97 -4.23 4.54
C LEU A 204 19.63 -5.42 5.45
N SER A 205 20.53 -6.35 5.56
CA SER A 205 20.44 -7.51 6.44
C SER A 205 21.78 -7.77 7.12
N LYS A 206 21.84 -8.75 8.02
CA LYS A 206 23.07 -9.13 8.72
C LYS A 206 24.18 -9.59 7.77
N SER A 207 23.82 -10.10 6.58
CA SER A 207 24.76 -10.53 5.55
C SER A 207 24.21 -10.29 4.14
N GLY A 208 25.12 -10.22 3.13
CA GLY A 208 24.74 -10.10 1.74
C GLY A 208 23.85 -11.26 1.24
N PRO A 209 24.20 -12.54 1.52
CA PRO A 209 23.33 -13.67 1.18
C PRO A 209 21.94 -13.59 1.78
N ASP A 210 21.77 -13.14 3.04
CA ASP A 210 20.46 -12.97 3.66
C ASP A 210 19.64 -11.84 2.99
N ALA A 211 20.27 -10.72 2.65
CA ALA A 211 19.62 -9.64 1.91
C ALA A 211 19.16 -10.13 0.52
N LYS A 212 20.02 -10.86 -0.20
CA LYS A 212 19.70 -11.45 -1.50
C LYS A 212 18.55 -12.45 -1.39
N LYS A 213 18.54 -13.31 -0.37
CA LYS A 213 17.46 -14.26 -0.12
C LYS A 213 16.15 -13.53 0.15
N MET A 214 16.15 -12.48 0.97
CA MET A 214 14.96 -11.67 1.22
C MET A 214 14.43 -11.02 -0.07
N PHE A 215 15.32 -10.54 -0.92
CA PHE A 215 14.97 -9.98 -2.21
C PHE A 215 14.30 -11.02 -3.13
N THR A 216 14.95 -12.16 -3.36
CA THR A 216 14.45 -13.20 -4.28
C THR A 216 13.19 -13.88 -3.79
N ASP A 217 13.06 -14.11 -2.49
CA ASP A 217 11.95 -14.88 -1.91
C ASP A 217 10.73 -14.01 -1.58
N LYS A 218 10.89 -12.69 -1.47
CA LYS A 218 9.81 -11.81 -1.04
C LYS A 218 9.54 -10.65 -1.99
N VAL A 219 10.55 -9.88 -2.37
CA VAL A 219 10.36 -8.70 -3.24
C VAL A 219 9.97 -9.13 -4.65
N VAL A 220 10.73 -10.04 -5.25
CA VAL A 220 10.48 -10.49 -6.62
C VAL A 220 9.11 -11.15 -6.79
N PRO A 221 8.67 -12.09 -5.93
CA PRO A 221 7.34 -12.68 -6.04
C PRO A 221 6.21 -11.65 -5.92
N ILE A 222 6.32 -10.66 -5.03
CA ILE A 222 5.32 -9.59 -4.89
C ILE A 222 5.27 -8.78 -6.19
N SER A 223 6.40 -8.35 -6.73
CA SER A 223 6.47 -7.59 -7.97
C SER A 223 5.89 -8.35 -9.16
N VAL A 224 6.22 -9.64 -9.30
CA VAL A 224 5.69 -10.50 -10.38
C VAL A 224 4.17 -10.61 -10.32
N ASN A 225 3.57 -10.64 -9.14
CA ASN A 225 2.14 -10.80 -8.96
C ASN A 225 1.31 -9.50 -9.12
N TYR A 226 1.94 -8.33 -9.16
CA TYR A 226 1.21 -7.10 -9.43
C TYR A 226 0.54 -7.15 -10.81
N PRO A 227 -0.67 -6.61 -10.98
CA PRO A 227 -1.31 -6.49 -12.28
C PRO A 227 -0.55 -5.52 -13.18
N PHE A 228 -0.70 -5.66 -14.48
CA PHE A 228 0.02 -4.88 -15.49
C PHE A 228 -0.08 -3.36 -15.27
N PHE A 229 -1.23 -2.87 -14.81
CA PHE A 229 -1.47 -1.44 -14.62
C PHE A 229 -0.74 -0.85 -13.40
N PHE A 230 -0.29 -1.66 -12.46
CA PHE A 230 0.57 -1.21 -11.35
C PHE A 230 2.06 -1.40 -11.62
N LYS A 231 2.41 -2.08 -12.71
CA LYS A 231 3.80 -2.31 -13.07
C LYS A 231 4.30 -1.26 -14.06
N PRO A 232 5.27 -0.44 -13.70
CA PRO A 232 6.09 0.25 -14.69
C PRO A 232 6.83 -0.75 -15.57
N ILE A 233 7.41 -0.29 -16.65
CA ILE A 233 8.23 -1.16 -17.50
C ILE A 233 9.42 -1.64 -16.69
N GLN A 234 9.52 -2.95 -16.52
CA GLN A 234 10.67 -3.57 -15.86
C GLN A 234 11.84 -3.62 -16.82
N ASP A 235 13.00 -3.24 -16.33
CA ASP A 235 14.27 -3.38 -17.01
C ASP A 235 14.97 -4.69 -16.62
N GLY A 236 15.56 -5.38 -17.58
CA GLY A 236 16.28 -6.64 -17.34
C GLY A 236 15.38 -7.88 -17.22
N MET A 237 15.81 -8.84 -16.42
CA MET A 237 15.17 -10.16 -16.31
C MET A 237 13.85 -10.12 -15.54
N ASP A 238 12.89 -10.95 -15.91
CA ASP A 238 11.60 -11.10 -15.23
C ASP A 238 11.74 -11.49 -13.74
N ARG A 239 12.79 -12.26 -13.42
CA ARG A 239 13.11 -12.67 -12.04
C ARG A 239 14.54 -12.30 -11.69
N PRO A 240 14.79 -11.05 -11.35
CA PRO A 240 16.13 -10.58 -11.03
C PRO A 240 16.61 -11.18 -9.70
N LYS A 241 17.95 -11.27 -9.54
CA LYS A 241 18.58 -11.87 -8.36
C LYS A 241 19.08 -10.86 -7.33
N THR A 242 19.29 -9.63 -7.74
CA THR A 242 19.93 -8.61 -6.88
C THR A 242 19.29 -7.24 -6.98
N GLU A 243 18.72 -6.88 -8.11
CA GLU A 243 18.15 -5.57 -8.38
C GLU A 243 16.87 -5.71 -9.21
N LEU A 244 15.88 -4.94 -8.88
CA LEU A 244 14.63 -4.76 -9.62
C LEU A 244 14.55 -3.30 -10.06
N ALA A 245 14.69 -3.08 -11.37
CA ALA A 245 14.65 -1.74 -11.95
C ALA A 245 13.38 -1.55 -12.78
N PHE A 246 12.82 -0.35 -12.71
CA PHE A 246 11.69 0.07 -13.51
C PHE A 246 12.04 1.32 -14.31
N ARG A 247 11.50 1.42 -15.53
CA ARG A 247 11.61 2.60 -16.38
C ARG A 247 10.26 3.26 -16.58
N VAL A 248 10.27 4.56 -16.72
CA VAL A 248 9.12 5.30 -17.27
C VAL A 248 9.27 5.27 -18.79
N PRO A 249 8.26 4.80 -19.55
CA PRO A 249 8.36 4.79 -21.00
C PRO A 249 8.44 6.22 -21.50
N ALA A 250 9.45 6.53 -22.32
CA ALA A 250 9.43 7.73 -23.11
C ALA A 250 8.22 7.68 -24.06
N SER A 251 7.59 8.81 -24.32
CA SER A 251 6.37 8.92 -25.13
C SER A 251 6.44 8.32 -26.53
N LYS A 252 7.66 8.05 -27.02
CA LYS A 252 7.96 7.46 -28.35
C LYS A 252 8.52 6.04 -28.30
N LEU A 253 8.64 5.39 -27.13
CA LEU A 253 9.17 4.03 -27.02
C LEU A 253 8.19 3.01 -27.60
N THR A 254 8.62 2.35 -28.67
CA THR A 254 7.96 1.17 -29.22
C THR A 254 8.58 -0.10 -28.59
N ARG A 255 7.88 -1.23 -28.68
CA ARG A 255 8.39 -2.53 -28.18
C ARG A 255 9.78 -2.89 -28.75
N LYS A 256 10.06 -2.48 -30.01
CA LYS A 256 11.36 -2.68 -30.66
C LYS A 256 12.49 -1.83 -30.07
N SER A 257 12.19 -0.63 -29.58
CA SER A 257 13.22 0.26 -29.01
C SER A 257 13.66 -0.15 -27.61
N ILE A 258 12.87 -0.96 -26.93
CA ILE A 258 13.23 -1.50 -25.60
C ILE A 258 14.24 -2.63 -25.73
N THR A 259 14.07 -3.50 -26.74
CA THR A 259 14.99 -4.62 -26.99
C THR A 259 16.33 -4.20 -27.61
N SER A 260 16.41 -3.02 -28.24
CA SER A 260 17.64 -2.51 -28.84
C SER A 260 18.54 -1.73 -27.88
N SER A 261 18.05 -1.35 -26.70
CA SER A 261 18.87 -0.69 -25.67
C SER A 261 19.61 -1.66 -24.75
N ASP A 262 19.43 -2.95 -24.93
CA ASP A 262 20.08 -4.03 -24.18
C ASP A 262 21.39 -4.56 -24.86
N LYS A 263 21.97 -3.76 -25.78
CA LYS A 263 23.26 -4.07 -26.41
C LYS A 263 24.34 -3.10 -26.01
#